data_aef3fbd6923e406dfe5c4f781d71e12e
#
_entry.id   aef3fbd6923e406dfe5c4f781d71e12e
#
_cell.length_a   1.000
_cell.length_b   1.000
_cell.length_c   1.000
_cell.angle_alpha   90.00
_cell.angle_beta   90.00
_cell.angle_gamma   90.00
#
_symmetry.space_group_name_H-M   'P 1'
#
loop_
_entity.id
_entity.type
_entity.pdbx_description
1 polymer ?
#
loop_
_entity_poly.entity_id
_entity_poly.type
_entity_poly.pdbx_seq_one_letter_code
_entity_poly.pdbx_strand_id
1 'polypeptide(L)'
;MKKQRVIFLFLVLYGFSSVAQPFINEINQFKKIDSIQSPPQRPVLFIGSSSFTNWKDVQDYFPRHTILNRAFGGSSLTHLILYAEEVIFRYQPKQIVIYCGENDLAASELVTADSVLQRFKKLFFMIREKLPATPVLYVSMKPSPSRKKLLPSIEAGNQKIKSFLTTQQKSYFLDVYSAMLTPQGAIRSEIFTADSLHMNKQGYALWQPLLEPLLHL
;
A
#
# COMPACT_ATOMS: atom_id res chain seq x y z
N MET A 1 71.08 -3.16 27.98
CA MET A 1 70.31 -3.40 26.73
C MET A 1 68.83 -3.39 27.07
N LYS A 2 68.11 -2.27 26.69
CA LYS A 2 66.66 -2.16 26.95
C LYS A 2 65.92 -2.74 25.72
N LYS A 3 65.13 -3.82 25.97
CA LYS A 3 64.26 -4.42 24.94
C LYS A 3 63.03 -3.53 24.75
N GLN A 4 62.89 -2.86 23.59
CA GLN A 4 61.66 -2.21 23.18
C GLN A 4 60.66 -3.27 22.75
N ARG A 5 59.47 -3.30 23.43
CA ARG A 5 58.31 -4.08 22.99
C ARG A 5 57.48 -3.25 22.04
N VAL A 6 57.42 -3.68 20.76
CA VAL A 6 56.53 -3.12 19.77
C VAL A 6 55.16 -3.78 19.97
N ILE A 7 54.14 -3.00 20.35
CA ILE A 7 52.74 -3.46 20.44
C ILE A 7 52.09 -3.19 19.09
N PHE A 8 51.76 -4.25 18.36
CA PHE A 8 50.95 -4.17 17.16
C PHE A 8 49.47 -4.05 17.56
N LEU A 9 48.87 -2.87 17.35
CA LEU A 9 47.44 -2.64 17.53
C LEU A 9 46.73 -3.10 16.26
N PHE A 10 46.06 -4.24 16.29
CA PHE A 10 45.17 -4.68 15.22
C PHE A 10 43.86 -3.89 15.27
N LEU A 11 43.68 -2.92 14.36
CA LEU A 11 42.40 -2.27 14.12
C LEU A 11 41.48 -3.22 13.34
N VAL A 12 40.52 -3.84 14.00
CA VAL A 12 39.44 -4.59 13.35
C VAL A 12 38.42 -3.58 12.81
N LEU A 13 38.48 -3.30 11.52
CA LEU A 13 37.45 -2.53 10.80
C LEU A 13 36.21 -3.41 10.65
N TYR A 14 35.22 -3.21 11.51
CA TYR A 14 33.86 -3.72 11.28
C TYR A 14 33.24 -2.97 10.12
N GLY A 15 33.22 -3.56 8.94
CA GLY A 15 32.45 -3.08 7.81
C GLY A 15 30.96 -3.21 8.11
N PHE A 16 30.30 -2.11 8.44
CA PHE A 16 28.83 -2.07 8.46
C PHE A 16 28.34 -2.17 7.03
N SER A 17 27.90 -3.36 6.61
CA SER A 17 27.12 -3.51 5.40
C SER A 17 25.80 -2.76 5.60
N SER A 18 25.71 -1.56 5.04
CA SER A 18 24.44 -0.83 4.98
C SER A 18 23.48 -1.61 4.07
N VAL A 19 22.56 -2.35 4.66
CA VAL A 19 21.45 -2.93 3.90
C VAL A 19 20.60 -1.75 3.47
N ALA A 20 20.58 -1.46 2.16
CA ALA A 20 19.75 -0.39 1.61
C ALA A 20 18.28 -0.65 1.99
N GLN A 21 17.63 0.33 2.63
CA GLN A 21 16.21 0.22 2.96
C GLN A 21 15.39 0.17 1.66
N PRO A 22 14.51 -0.85 1.50
CA PRO A 22 13.68 -0.94 0.30
C PRO A 22 12.82 0.32 0.17
N PHE A 23 12.63 0.82 -1.06
CA PHE A 23 11.81 2.01 -1.39
C PHE A 23 12.28 3.35 -0.80
N ILE A 24 13.49 3.45 -0.27
CA ILE A 24 13.98 4.71 0.31
C ILE A 24 14.02 5.86 -0.71
N ASN A 25 14.26 5.54 -2.00
CA ASN A 25 14.27 6.55 -3.07
C ASN A 25 12.89 7.13 -3.31
N GLU A 26 11.84 6.31 -3.35
CA GLU A 26 10.45 6.73 -3.51
C GLU A 26 10.01 7.59 -2.31
N ILE A 27 10.37 7.18 -1.10
CA ILE A 27 10.08 7.95 0.12
C ILE A 27 10.81 9.30 0.10
N ASN A 28 12.07 9.33 -0.29
CA ASN A 28 12.83 10.58 -0.41
C ASN A 28 12.27 11.49 -1.52
N GLN A 29 11.74 10.91 -2.61
CA GLN A 29 11.04 11.66 -3.64
C GLN A 29 9.77 12.33 -3.09
N PHE A 30 8.97 11.65 -2.26
CA PHE A 30 7.83 12.27 -1.60
C PHE A 30 8.27 13.44 -0.69
N LYS A 31 9.31 13.26 0.12
CA LYS A 31 9.87 14.32 0.97
C LYS A 31 10.34 15.53 0.14
N LYS A 32 10.99 15.26 -1.01
CA LYS A 32 11.44 16.33 -1.92
C LYS A 32 10.26 17.09 -2.53
N ILE A 33 9.22 16.39 -3.01
CA ILE A 33 8.02 17.03 -3.56
C ILE A 33 7.37 17.91 -2.48
N ASP A 34 7.20 17.38 -1.27
CA ASP A 34 6.60 18.09 -0.14
C ASP A 34 7.42 19.31 0.32
N SER A 35 8.73 19.31 0.10
CA SER A 35 9.59 20.47 0.40
C SER A 35 9.50 21.59 -0.63
N ILE A 36 9.13 21.27 -1.87
CA ILE A 36 8.94 22.24 -2.97
C ILE A 36 7.51 22.78 -2.95
N GLN A 37 6.54 21.91 -2.74
CA GLN A 37 5.12 22.24 -2.68
C GLN A 37 4.50 21.57 -1.46
N SER A 38 4.06 22.37 -0.51
CA SER A 38 3.40 21.87 0.70
C SER A 38 2.21 20.98 0.32
N PRO A 39 2.09 19.78 0.91
CA PRO A 39 0.97 18.91 0.65
C PRO A 39 -0.35 19.56 1.10
N PRO A 40 -1.47 19.20 0.48
CA PRO A 40 -2.77 19.74 0.86
C PRO A 40 -3.10 19.37 2.31
N GLN A 41 -3.81 20.28 2.99
CA GLN A 41 -4.26 20.02 4.37
C GLN A 41 -5.42 19.02 4.39
N ARG A 42 -5.36 18.06 5.30
CA ARG A 42 -6.39 17.06 5.54
C ARG A 42 -6.90 16.38 4.25
N PRO A 43 -6.02 15.84 3.41
CA PRO A 43 -6.41 15.21 2.15
C PRO A 43 -7.17 13.89 2.39
N VAL A 44 -7.85 13.39 1.36
CA VAL A 44 -8.10 11.96 1.20
C VAL A 44 -6.80 11.33 0.73
N LEU A 45 -6.19 10.55 1.60
CA LEU A 45 -4.85 10.01 1.39
C LEU A 45 -4.92 8.59 0.80
N PHE A 46 -4.38 8.42 -0.40
CA PHE A 46 -4.24 7.13 -1.05
C PHE A 46 -2.85 6.55 -0.75
N ILE A 47 -2.81 5.38 -0.14
CA ILE A 47 -1.56 4.65 0.15
C ILE A 47 -1.64 3.22 -0.34
N GLY A 48 -0.50 2.62 -0.61
CA GLY A 48 -0.43 1.24 -1.06
C GLY A 48 0.56 1.02 -2.19
N SER A 49 0.23 0.09 -3.06
CA SER A 49 1.14 -0.41 -4.08
C SER A 49 0.85 0.14 -5.49
N SER A 50 1.38 -0.56 -6.50
CA SER A 50 1.44 -0.10 -7.89
C SER A 50 0.09 0.28 -8.51
N SER A 51 -1.03 -0.32 -8.12
CA SER A 51 -2.34 0.07 -8.65
C SER A 51 -2.70 1.53 -8.32
N PHE A 52 -2.32 2.02 -7.13
CA PHE A 52 -2.47 3.44 -6.82
C PHE A 52 -1.30 4.28 -7.35
N THR A 53 -0.07 3.76 -7.30
CA THR A 53 1.10 4.47 -7.85
C THR A 53 0.93 4.80 -9.34
N ASN A 54 0.33 3.88 -10.10
CA ASN A 54 0.10 4.04 -11.54
C ASN A 54 -1.14 4.86 -11.89
N TRP A 55 -2.01 5.17 -10.93
CA TRP A 55 -3.14 6.07 -11.11
C TRP A 55 -2.69 7.52 -11.00
N LYS A 56 -1.93 7.97 -12.00
CA LYS A 56 -1.25 9.29 -11.98
C LYS A 56 -2.22 10.46 -11.98
N ASP A 57 -3.33 10.30 -12.68
CA ASP A 57 -4.40 11.27 -12.85
C ASP A 57 -5.59 11.02 -11.90
N VAL A 58 -5.35 10.37 -10.74
CA VAL A 58 -6.41 10.02 -9.77
C VAL A 58 -7.22 11.25 -9.31
N GLN A 59 -6.59 12.42 -9.19
CA GLN A 59 -7.28 13.66 -8.84
C GLN A 59 -8.36 14.03 -9.85
N ASP A 60 -8.15 13.77 -11.14
CA ASP A 60 -9.10 14.10 -12.21
C ASP A 60 -10.35 13.21 -12.17
N TYR A 61 -10.20 11.99 -11.64
CA TYR A 61 -11.34 11.07 -11.41
C TYR A 61 -12.23 11.51 -10.24
N PHE A 62 -11.69 12.27 -9.28
CA PHE A 62 -12.40 12.69 -8.06
C PHE A 62 -12.29 14.20 -7.84
N PRO A 63 -12.84 15.04 -8.76
CA PRO A 63 -12.62 16.49 -8.74
C PRO A 63 -13.24 17.19 -7.50
N ARG A 64 -14.19 16.54 -6.81
CA ARG A 64 -14.80 17.07 -5.60
C ARG A 64 -13.99 16.79 -4.33
N HIS A 65 -12.94 16.00 -4.43
CA HIS A 65 -12.10 15.61 -3.31
C HIS A 65 -10.67 16.11 -3.49
N THR A 66 -10.02 16.47 -2.40
CA THR A 66 -8.60 16.76 -2.41
C THR A 66 -7.84 15.45 -2.19
N ILE A 67 -7.30 14.88 -3.25
CA ILE A 67 -6.59 13.60 -3.21
C ILE A 67 -5.08 13.84 -3.03
N LEU A 68 -4.46 13.12 -2.12
CA LEU A 68 -3.01 13.00 -2.01
C LEU A 68 -2.60 11.54 -2.20
N ASN A 69 -1.90 11.23 -3.27
CA ASN A 69 -1.42 9.87 -3.52
C ASN A 69 0.03 9.73 -3.03
N ARG A 70 0.23 8.85 -2.04
CA ARG A 70 1.54 8.48 -1.47
C ARG A 70 1.76 6.96 -1.55
N ALA A 71 1.17 6.33 -2.56
CA ALA A 71 1.43 4.93 -2.87
C ALA A 71 2.78 4.78 -3.60
N PHE A 72 3.49 3.69 -3.33
CA PHE A 72 4.76 3.37 -3.97
C PHE A 72 4.74 1.93 -4.54
N GLY A 73 5.11 1.82 -5.81
CA GLY A 73 4.97 0.62 -6.62
C GLY A 73 5.74 -0.57 -6.04
N GLY A 74 5.11 -1.76 -6.04
CA GLY A 74 5.73 -2.97 -5.50
C GLY A 74 5.66 -3.12 -3.97
N SER A 75 5.17 -2.12 -3.24
CA SER A 75 5.09 -2.18 -1.78
C SER A 75 4.15 -3.27 -1.29
N SER A 76 4.46 -3.80 -0.11
CA SER A 76 3.64 -4.69 0.69
C SER A 76 3.15 -3.99 1.96
N LEU A 77 2.28 -4.62 2.73
CA LEU A 77 1.81 -4.11 4.02
C LEU A 77 2.97 -3.87 5.01
N THR A 78 4.03 -4.71 4.97
CA THR A 78 5.23 -4.51 5.79
C THR A 78 5.97 -3.23 5.43
N HIS A 79 5.99 -2.84 4.17
CA HIS A 79 6.59 -1.59 3.73
C HIS A 79 5.74 -0.37 4.12
N LEU A 80 4.40 -0.47 4.07
CA LEU A 80 3.53 0.59 4.60
C LEU A 80 3.70 0.77 6.11
N ILE A 81 3.90 -0.31 6.87
CA ILE A 81 4.21 -0.26 8.31
C ILE A 81 5.55 0.43 8.54
N LEU A 82 6.58 0.07 7.77
CA LEU A 82 7.93 0.63 7.89
C LEU A 82 7.95 2.13 7.69
N TYR A 83 7.20 2.63 6.70
CA TYR A 83 7.18 4.04 6.30
C TYR A 83 5.90 4.78 6.72
N ALA A 84 5.16 4.26 7.72
CA ALA A 84 3.89 4.85 8.13
C ALA A 84 4.01 6.33 8.54
N GLU A 85 5.12 6.73 9.16
CA GLU A 85 5.38 8.12 9.52
C GLU A 85 5.47 9.01 8.28
N GLU A 86 6.21 8.57 7.26
CA GLU A 86 6.46 9.33 6.04
C GLU A 86 5.28 9.37 5.08
N VAL A 87 4.48 8.29 5.01
CA VAL A 87 3.43 8.18 3.98
C VAL A 87 2.01 8.33 4.54
N ILE A 88 1.84 8.37 5.89
CA ILE A 88 0.53 8.48 6.51
C ILE A 88 0.49 9.63 7.53
N PHE A 89 1.22 9.51 8.64
CA PHE A 89 0.96 10.30 9.84
C PHE A 89 1.28 11.77 9.67
N ARG A 90 2.32 12.11 8.92
CA ARG A 90 2.71 13.50 8.65
C ARG A 90 1.65 14.31 7.91
N TYR A 91 0.70 13.67 7.20
CA TYR A 91 -0.30 14.37 6.36
C TYR A 91 -1.60 14.67 7.09
N GLN A 92 -1.83 14.13 8.29
CA GLN A 92 -3.07 14.34 9.06
C GLN A 92 -4.33 14.19 8.19
N PRO A 93 -4.51 13.08 7.46
CA PRO A 93 -5.55 12.96 6.45
C PRO A 93 -6.95 12.94 7.07
N LYS A 94 -7.95 13.45 6.33
CA LYS A 94 -9.37 13.32 6.72
C LYS A 94 -9.91 11.92 6.47
N GLN A 95 -9.28 11.15 5.58
CA GLN A 95 -9.57 9.75 5.28
C GLN A 95 -8.33 9.07 4.71
N ILE A 96 -8.15 7.78 4.99
CA ILE A 96 -7.08 6.95 4.42
C ILE A 96 -7.74 5.88 3.54
N VAL A 97 -7.27 5.78 2.29
CA VAL A 97 -7.68 4.75 1.32
C VAL A 97 -6.48 3.84 1.07
N ILE A 98 -6.61 2.55 1.38
CA ILE A 98 -5.51 1.58 1.35
C ILE A 98 -5.75 0.55 0.26
N TYR A 99 -4.79 0.39 -0.66
CA TYR A 99 -4.72 -0.72 -1.60
C TYR A 99 -3.37 -1.44 -1.49
N CYS A 100 -3.34 -2.58 -0.81
CA CYS A 100 -2.11 -3.34 -0.56
C CYS A 100 -2.43 -4.78 -0.13
N GLY A 101 -1.50 -5.74 -0.34
CA GLY A 101 -1.61 -7.13 0.10
C GLY A 101 -1.28 -8.15 -0.98
N GLU A 102 -1.49 -7.84 -2.26
CA GLU A 102 -1.14 -8.77 -3.36
C GLU A 102 0.36 -9.06 -3.42
N ASN A 103 1.19 -8.03 -3.18
CA ASN A 103 2.64 -8.20 -3.18
C ASN A 103 3.13 -8.98 -1.95
N ASP A 104 2.39 -8.92 -0.85
CA ASP A 104 2.66 -9.79 0.30
C ASP A 104 2.53 -11.27 -0.09
N LEU A 105 1.41 -11.64 -0.73
CA LEU A 105 1.15 -13.00 -1.21
C LEU A 105 2.11 -13.44 -2.32
N ALA A 106 2.51 -12.50 -3.19
CA ALA A 106 3.41 -12.80 -4.31
C ALA A 106 4.89 -12.92 -3.89
N ALA A 107 5.26 -12.46 -2.71
CA ALA A 107 6.64 -12.45 -2.25
C ALA A 107 7.15 -13.85 -1.88
N SER A 108 6.30 -14.76 -1.41
CA SER A 108 6.67 -16.12 -1.01
C SER A 108 5.42 -16.98 -0.84
N GLU A 109 5.52 -18.26 -1.17
CA GLU A 109 4.49 -19.26 -0.94
C GLU A 109 4.19 -19.49 0.56
N LEU A 110 5.10 -19.07 1.44
CA LEU A 110 4.92 -19.12 2.90
C LEU A 110 3.98 -18.01 3.43
N VAL A 111 3.70 -17.00 2.61
CA VAL A 111 2.80 -15.90 3.01
C VAL A 111 1.36 -16.30 2.69
N THR A 112 0.57 -16.46 3.73
CA THR A 112 -0.83 -16.88 3.65
C THR A 112 -1.79 -15.70 3.76
N ALA A 113 -3.09 -15.93 3.52
CA ALA A 113 -4.15 -14.96 3.78
C ALA A 113 -4.17 -14.49 5.25
N ASP A 114 -3.82 -15.37 6.21
CA ASP A 114 -3.68 -14.99 7.62
C ASP A 114 -2.50 -14.07 7.85
N SER A 115 -1.38 -14.31 7.18
CA SER A 115 -0.22 -13.40 7.23
C SER A 115 -0.59 -12.00 6.75
N VAL A 116 -1.34 -11.90 5.64
CA VAL A 116 -1.84 -10.61 5.12
C VAL A 116 -2.77 -9.93 6.12
N LEU A 117 -3.73 -10.67 6.70
CA LEU A 117 -4.61 -10.13 7.73
C LEU A 117 -3.83 -9.61 8.94
N GLN A 118 -2.85 -10.34 9.46
CA GLN A 118 -2.07 -9.90 10.62
C GLN A 118 -1.26 -8.63 10.32
N ARG A 119 -0.65 -8.54 9.13
CA ARG A 119 0.06 -7.33 8.68
C ARG A 119 -0.90 -6.16 8.54
N PHE A 120 -2.08 -6.37 7.94
CA PHE A 120 -3.11 -5.35 7.84
C PHE A 120 -3.59 -4.87 9.22
N LYS A 121 -3.89 -5.78 10.14
CA LYS A 121 -4.25 -5.44 11.53
C LYS A 121 -3.19 -4.59 12.21
N LYS A 122 -1.90 -4.94 12.05
CA LYS A 122 -0.81 -4.14 12.60
C LYS A 122 -0.83 -2.70 12.07
N LEU A 123 -0.91 -2.52 10.74
CA LEU A 123 -1.02 -1.20 10.14
C LEU A 123 -2.28 -0.46 10.62
N PHE A 124 -3.41 -1.14 10.66
CA PHE A 124 -4.69 -0.57 11.10
C PHE A 124 -4.63 -0.06 12.55
N PHE A 125 -4.08 -0.83 13.47
CA PHE A 125 -3.97 -0.41 14.85
C PHE A 125 -2.95 0.71 15.05
N MET A 126 -1.85 0.75 14.29
CA MET A 126 -0.94 1.90 14.27
C MET A 126 -1.68 3.19 13.82
N ILE A 127 -2.55 3.07 12.80
CA ILE A 127 -3.38 4.19 12.37
C ILE A 127 -4.37 4.59 13.47
N ARG A 128 -5.02 3.65 14.13
CA ARG A 128 -5.98 3.94 15.22
C ARG A 128 -5.35 4.59 16.43
N GLU A 129 -4.12 4.22 16.76
CA GLU A 129 -3.35 4.83 17.85
C GLU A 129 -3.06 6.32 17.58
N LYS A 130 -2.56 6.65 16.39
CA LYS A 130 -2.15 8.02 16.04
C LYS A 130 -3.29 8.88 15.46
N LEU A 131 -4.25 8.27 14.78
CA LEU A 131 -5.34 8.91 14.06
C LEU A 131 -6.70 8.24 14.40
N PRO A 132 -7.14 8.26 15.66
CA PRO A 132 -8.28 7.47 16.14
C PRO A 132 -9.60 7.82 15.44
N ALA A 133 -9.75 9.06 14.99
CA ALA A 133 -10.96 9.55 14.36
C ALA A 133 -10.98 9.41 12.84
N THR A 134 -9.84 9.14 12.20
CA THR A 134 -9.71 9.13 10.74
C THR A 134 -10.34 7.87 10.13
N PRO A 135 -11.31 7.99 9.22
CA PRO A 135 -11.87 6.85 8.51
C PRO A 135 -10.83 6.12 7.68
N VAL A 136 -10.89 4.78 7.66
CA VAL A 136 -10.03 3.92 6.87
C VAL A 136 -10.89 3.13 5.90
N LEU A 137 -10.61 3.26 4.60
CA LEU A 137 -11.21 2.48 3.53
C LEU A 137 -10.15 1.51 2.99
N TYR A 138 -10.40 0.22 3.08
CA TYR A 138 -9.58 -0.79 2.42
C TYR A 138 -10.23 -1.19 1.09
N VAL A 139 -9.49 -1.04 0.01
CA VAL A 139 -9.87 -1.51 -1.31
C VAL A 139 -9.36 -2.93 -1.47
N SER A 140 -10.25 -3.86 -1.78
CA SER A 140 -9.92 -5.28 -1.91
C SER A 140 -8.75 -5.50 -2.87
N MET A 141 -7.92 -6.48 -2.58
CA MET A 141 -6.94 -6.99 -3.54
C MET A 141 -7.68 -7.46 -4.79
N LYS A 142 -7.23 -6.99 -5.97
CA LYS A 142 -7.88 -7.28 -7.25
C LYS A 142 -7.48 -8.65 -7.81
N PRO A 143 -8.31 -9.26 -8.67
CA PRO A 143 -7.88 -10.36 -9.50
C PRO A 143 -7.00 -9.82 -10.63
N SER A 144 -5.92 -10.50 -10.98
CA SER A 144 -5.14 -10.18 -12.18
C SER A 144 -4.73 -11.45 -12.91
N PRO A 145 -4.73 -11.44 -14.27
CA PRO A 145 -4.42 -12.66 -15.04
C PRO A 145 -3.02 -13.20 -14.72
N SER A 146 -2.02 -12.31 -14.55
CA SER A 146 -0.65 -12.72 -14.18
C SER A 146 -0.52 -13.35 -12.80
N ARG A 147 -1.50 -13.14 -11.92
CA ARG A 147 -1.53 -13.69 -10.55
C ARG A 147 -2.63 -14.76 -10.36
N LYS A 148 -3.07 -15.41 -11.43
CA LYS A 148 -4.15 -16.39 -11.40
C LYS A 148 -3.95 -17.48 -10.34
N LYS A 149 -2.70 -17.91 -10.12
CA LYS A 149 -2.37 -18.92 -9.08
C LYS A 149 -2.64 -18.44 -7.66
N LEU A 150 -2.64 -17.12 -7.42
CA LEU A 150 -2.85 -16.51 -6.10
C LEU A 150 -4.32 -16.20 -5.81
N LEU A 151 -5.24 -16.38 -6.77
CA LEU A 151 -6.66 -16.00 -6.59
C LEU A 151 -7.29 -16.60 -5.32
N PRO A 152 -7.10 -17.88 -4.99
CA PRO A 152 -7.68 -18.43 -3.76
C PRO A 152 -7.17 -17.72 -2.49
N SER A 153 -5.87 -17.39 -2.45
CA SER A 153 -5.27 -16.67 -1.32
C SER A 153 -5.71 -15.20 -1.27
N ILE A 154 -5.89 -14.56 -2.43
CA ILE A 154 -6.42 -13.20 -2.57
C ILE A 154 -7.85 -13.13 -2.05
N GLU A 155 -8.72 -14.04 -2.49
CA GLU A 155 -10.12 -14.12 -2.04
C GLU A 155 -10.21 -14.35 -0.53
N ALA A 156 -9.46 -15.33 -0.02
CA ALA A 156 -9.40 -15.61 1.42
C ALA A 156 -8.90 -14.40 2.21
N GLY A 157 -7.86 -13.71 1.73
CA GLY A 157 -7.33 -12.50 2.36
C GLY A 157 -8.35 -11.36 2.37
N ASN A 158 -9.03 -11.12 1.25
CA ASN A 158 -10.10 -10.14 1.13
C ASN A 158 -11.24 -10.42 2.12
N GLN A 159 -11.70 -11.66 2.19
CA GLN A 159 -12.76 -12.05 3.11
C GLN A 159 -12.37 -11.86 4.57
N LYS A 160 -11.14 -12.23 4.94
CA LYS A 160 -10.63 -12.07 6.31
C LYS A 160 -10.52 -10.59 6.69
N ILE A 161 -10.01 -9.73 5.80
CA ILE A 161 -9.91 -8.29 6.04
C ILE A 161 -11.31 -7.67 6.13
N LYS A 162 -12.23 -8.03 5.22
CA LYS A 162 -13.62 -7.59 5.25
C LYS A 162 -14.27 -7.92 6.60
N SER A 163 -14.18 -9.18 7.03
CA SER A 163 -14.74 -9.63 8.32
C SER A 163 -14.13 -8.91 9.52
N PHE A 164 -12.82 -8.63 9.50
CA PHE A 164 -12.19 -7.83 10.55
C PHE A 164 -12.74 -6.40 10.57
N LEU A 165 -12.84 -5.75 9.41
CA LEU A 165 -13.29 -4.36 9.33
C LEU A 165 -14.75 -4.16 9.78
N THR A 166 -15.64 -5.17 9.63
CA THR A 166 -17.02 -5.08 10.14
C THR A 166 -17.10 -4.92 11.67
N THR A 167 -16.05 -5.32 12.37
CA THR A 167 -15.96 -5.18 13.84
C THR A 167 -15.28 -3.90 14.29
N GLN A 168 -14.82 -3.05 13.36
CA GLN A 168 -14.06 -1.85 13.65
C GLN A 168 -14.89 -0.59 13.34
N GLN A 169 -14.75 0.44 14.18
CA GLN A 169 -15.42 1.72 13.93
C GLN A 169 -14.70 2.53 12.84
N LYS A 170 -15.44 3.33 12.08
CA LYS A 170 -14.93 4.21 11.04
C LYS A 170 -14.01 3.48 10.06
N SER A 171 -14.38 2.26 9.70
CA SER A 171 -13.64 1.42 8.77
C SER A 171 -14.57 0.80 7.74
N TYR A 172 -14.11 0.76 6.51
CA TYR A 172 -14.90 0.39 5.35
C TYR A 172 -14.09 -0.57 4.47
N PHE A 173 -14.80 -1.43 3.77
CA PHE A 173 -14.23 -2.35 2.79
C PHE A 173 -14.92 -2.13 1.45
N LEU A 174 -14.13 -1.88 0.40
CA LEU A 174 -14.62 -1.78 -0.97
C LEU A 174 -14.24 -3.05 -1.74
N ASP A 175 -15.25 -3.74 -2.25
CA ASP A 175 -15.04 -4.89 -3.13
C ASP A 175 -14.90 -4.42 -4.59
N VAL A 176 -13.65 -4.32 -5.05
CA VAL A 176 -13.33 -4.13 -6.47
C VAL A 176 -13.07 -5.48 -7.17
N TYR A 177 -12.81 -6.55 -6.40
CA TYR A 177 -12.51 -7.87 -6.94
C TYR A 177 -13.68 -8.40 -7.78
N SER A 178 -14.87 -8.42 -7.21
CA SER A 178 -16.08 -8.91 -7.90
C SER A 178 -16.41 -8.09 -9.15
N ALA A 179 -16.22 -6.78 -9.11
CA ALA A 179 -16.47 -5.91 -10.26
C ALA A 179 -15.51 -6.15 -11.44
N MET A 180 -14.34 -6.72 -11.17
CA MET A 180 -13.32 -7.04 -12.19
C MET A 180 -13.48 -8.43 -12.80
N LEU A 181 -14.55 -9.14 -12.45
CA LEU A 181 -14.93 -10.43 -13.03
C LEU A 181 -16.07 -10.28 -14.04
N THR A 182 -16.13 -11.18 -15.01
CA THR A 182 -17.30 -11.35 -15.87
C THR A 182 -18.45 -12.02 -15.09
N PRO A 183 -19.69 -12.00 -15.59
CA PRO A 183 -20.80 -12.75 -14.97
C PRO A 183 -20.53 -14.25 -14.83
N GLN A 184 -19.61 -14.81 -15.64
CA GLN A 184 -19.19 -16.21 -15.57
C GLN A 184 -17.99 -16.43 -14.62
N GLY A 185 -17.55 -15.39 -13.90
CA GLY A 185 -16.46 -15.46 -12.92
C GLY A 185 -15.04 -15.42 -13.54
N ALA A 186 -14.91 -15.15 -14.83
CA ALA A 186 -13.60 -14.98 -15.46
C ALA A 186 -13.06 -13.58 -15.21
N ILE A 187 -11.71 -13.43 -15.14
CA ILE A 187 -11.08 -12.12 -15.02
C ILE A 187 -11.29 -11.33 -16.33
N ARG A 188 -11.71 -10.10 -16.21
CA ARG A 188 -11.88 -9.16 -17.33
C ARG A 188 -10.50 -8.70 -17.81
N SER A 189 -9.92 -9.46 -18.77
CA SER A 189 -8.55 -9.19 -19.25
C SER A 189 -8.39 -7.85 -19.96
N GLU A 190 -9.44 -7.32 -20.56
CA GLU A 190 -9.47 -6.06 -21.33
C GLU A 190 -9.20 -4.82 -20.45
N ILE A 191 -9.35 -4.92 -19.13
CA ILE A 191 -9.11 -3.81 -18.20
C ILE A 191 -7.66 -3.73 -17.71
N PHE A 192 -6.78 -4.60 -18.22
CA PHE A 192 -5.36 -4.64 -17.85
C PHE A 192 -4.45 -4.17 -18.99
N THR A 193 -3.24 -3.78 -18.65
CA THR A 193 -2.16 -3.52 -19.58
C THR A 193 -1.56 -4.84 -20.11
N ALA A 194 -0.62 -4.76 -21.05
CA ALA A 194 0.01 -5.93 -21.65
C ALA A 194 0.70 -6.86 -20.64
N ASP A 195 1.08 -6.35 -19.47
CA ASP A 195 1.70 -7.15 -18.40
C ASP A 195 0.69 -8.01 -17.63
N SER A 196 -0.60 -7.87 -17.92
CA SER A 196 -1.68 -8.64 -17.28
C SER A 196 -1.74 -8.49 -15.75
N LEU A 197 -1.12 -7.45 -15.21
CA LEU A 197 -1.05 -7.13 -13.78
C LEU A 197 -1.62 -5.74 -13.48
N HIS A 198 -1.15 -4.71 -14.19
CA HIS A 198 -1.54 -3.34 -13.95
C HIS A 198 -2.77 -2.97 -14.76
N MET A 199 -3.62 -2.15 -14.17
CA MET A 199 -4.83 -1.69 -14.84
C MET A 199 -4.50 -0.64 -15.90
N ASN A 200 -5.27 -0.68 -16.99
CA ASN A 200 -5.35 0.41 -17.96
C ASN A 200 -6.44 1.43 -17.56
N LYS A 201 -6.72 2.43 -18.37
CA LYS A 201 -7.74 3.45 -18.11
C LYS A 201 -9.13 2.87 -17.86
N GLN A 202 -9.50 1.78 -18.55
CA GLN A 202 -10.81 1.13 -18.36
C GLN A 202 -10.91 0.49 -16.96
N GLY A 203 -9.80 -0.07 -16.45
CA GLY A 203 -9.74 -0.61 -15.10
C GLY A 203 -9.94 0.46 -14.04
N TYR A 204 -9.32 1.64 -14.19
CA TYR A 204 -9.53 2.77 -13.27
C TYR A 204 -10.94 3.37 -13.40
N ALA A 205 -11.48 3.47 -14.62
CA ALA A 205 -12.85 3.91 -14.85
C ALA A 205 -13.88 2.96 -14.22
N LEU A 206 -13.56 1.66 -14.08
CA LEU A 206 -14.39 0.71 -13.35
C LEU A 206 -14.35 0.98 -11.83
N TRP A 207 -13.19 1.36 -11.28
CA TRP A 207 -13.03 1.61 -9.85
C TRP A 207 -13.64 2.94 -9.39
N GLN A 208 -13.65 3.96 -10.26
CA GLN A 208 -14.14 5.30 -9.93
C GLN A 208 -15.56 5.30 -9.31
N PRO A 209 -16.61 4.78 -9.99
CA PRO A 209 -17.97 4.83 -9.45
C PRO A 209 -18.15 4.01 -8.18
N LEU A 210 -17.27 3.05 -7.90
CA LEU A 210 -17.29 2.26 -6.68
C LEU A 210 -16.63 3.01 -5.51
N LEU A 211 -15.58 3.78 -5.79
CA LEU A 211 -14.85 4.56 -4.78
C LEU A 211 -15.56 5.86 -4.42
N GLU A 212 -16.11 6.58 -5.41
CA GLU A 212 -16.68 7.92 -5.24
C GLU A 212 -17.68 8.03 -4.05
N PRO A 213 -18.66 7.09 -3.87
CA PRO A 213 -19.61 7.18 -2.77
C PRO A 213 -19.00 6.97 -1.38
N LEU A 214 -17.78 6.41 -1.32
CA LEU A 214 -17.09 6.08 -0.07
C LEU A 214 -16.01 7.12 0.30
N LEU A 215 -15.77 8.10 -0.56
CA LEU A 215 -14.82 9.17 -0.29
C LEU A 215 -15.51 10.29 0.52
N HIS A 216 -14.84 10.76 1.56
CA HIS A 216 -15.32 11.82 2.44
C HIS A 216 -14.97 13.20 1.86
N LEU A 217 -15.93 14.12 1.85
CA LEU A 217 -15.79 15.53 1.43
C LEU A 217 -15.01 16.35 2.45
#